data_90a33e85133ee35565aa5c36f36b4514
#
_entry.id   90a33e85133ee35565aa5c36f36b4514
#
_cell.length_a   1.000
_cell.length_b   1.000
_cell.length_c   1.000
_cell.angle_alpha   90.00
_cell.angle_beta   90.00
_cell.angle_gamma   90.00
#
_symmetry.space_group_name_H-M   'P 1'
#
loop_
_entity.id
_entity.type
_entity.pdbx_description
1 polymer ?
#
loop_
_entity_poly.entity_id
_entity_poly.type
_entity_poly.pdbx_seq_one_letter_code
_entity_poly.pdbx_strand_id
1 'polypeptide(L)'
;MSVKHYDWTAYHAGVRGNKVAIVDLDTQEEVTYGTLDDRANRLGEWMQSSGLVKGDRVAVLTPNCPEVFEVEFACAKVGAICIPLNWRLTVPELQYILGDSTPSLLIYDASFAEAAKQLIDLCQVPNHLEVDAENAGSSYRQALQSVTGNYQPIACTHDDVAMIMYTSGTTGNPKGAMITFGMNFYNAVNLGIPSNINADTVQLVVLPLFHTGGMNCYANPILHAGGRILLMRDFDPGRALGVLGDPALGVTHFFGVPAPYQFMMQHSDFPTTDLSRIVTAGVGGAPCAEAILLGWIDRGVPLIQGWGMTETSPGGTLLDAADVMRKIGSAGKPLLHTEVKIIGDDGATLPWGEVGELLIRGPNITPGYWNKPEATTDSFADGWLKTGDAARFDDEGFIYIVDRWKDMYISGGENVYPAEVENVLYQLEQVAEAAIIGVPDDRWGEAGKAVLVLKPGQALDAHAVIAHCLTNLAKFKVPASVEFSDALPRNATGKVLKRTLREQYVDENAPAIS
;
A
#
# COMPACT_ATOMS: atom_id res chain seq x y z
N MET A 1 6.09 -12.94 -28.44
CA MET A 1 4.79 -12.26 -28.61
C MET A 1 4.29 -11.91 -27.21
N SER A 2 4.00 -10.63 -26.95
CA SER A 2 3.40 -10.24 -25.68
C SER A 2 1.96 -10.77 -25.59
N VAL A 3 1.53 -11.13 -24.37
CA VAL A 3 0.19 -11.65 -24.10
C VAL A 3 -0.82 -10.51 -24.21
N LYS A 4 -1.96 -10.73 -24.87
CA LYS A 4 -3.03 -9.73 -24.96
C LYS A 4 -3.64 -9.51 -23.58
N HIS A 5 -3.90 -8.25 -23.24
CA HIS A 5 -4.76 -7.91 -22.10
C HIS A 5 -6.24 -8.14 -22.45
N TYR A 6 -7.01 -8.69 -21.52
CA TYR A 6 -8.44 -8.92 -21.65
C TYR A 6 -9.23 -8.03 -20.70
N ASP A 7 -10.34 -7.51 -21.20
CA ASP A 7 -11.23 -6.61 -20.45
C ASP A 7 -12.01 -7.39 -19.38
N TRP A 8 -11.67 -7.16 -18.12
CA TRP A 8 -12.28 -7.85 -16.99
C TRP A 8 -13.73 -7.42 -16.75
N THR A 9 -14.04 -6.11 -16.91
CA THR A 9 -15.40 -5.59 -16.69
C THR A 9 -16.36 -6.09 -17.75
N ALA A 10 -15.98 -6.06 -19.01
CA ALA A 10 -16.80 -6.62 -20.10
C ALA A 10 -17.09 -8.11 -19.91
N TYR A 11 -16.08 -8.89 -19.48
CA TYR A 11 -16.27 -10.31 -19.16
C TYR A 11 -17.32 -10.51 -18.05
N HIS A 12 -17.16 -9.80 -16.92
CA HIS A 12 -18.08 -9.95 -15.79
C HIS A 12 -19.45 -9.36 -16.05
N ALA A 13 -19.56 -8.28 -16.80
CA ALA A 13 -20.86 -7.74 -17.26
C ALA A 13 -21.63 -8.77 -18.08
N GLY A 14 -20.94 -9.51 -18.96
CA GLY A 14 -21.56 -10.57 -19.77
C GLY A 14 -21.97 -11.81 -18.97
N VAL A 15 -21.21 -12.19 -17.95
CA VAL A 15 -21.44 -13.43 -17.19
C VAL A 15 -22.32 -13.21 -15.95
N ARG A 16 -22.18 -12.06 -15.27
CA ARG A 16 -22.82 -11.73 -13.99
C ARG A 16 -23.19 -10.26 -13.85
N GLY A 17 -23.70 -9.64 -14.90
CA GLY A 17 -23.92 -8.21 -14.99
C GLY A 17 -24.77 -7.61 -13.85
N ASN A 18 -25.71 -8.36 -13.28
CA ASN A 18 -26.55 -7.92 -12.17
C ASN A 18 -25.90 -8.10 -10.78
N LYS A 19 -24.73 -8.74 -10.69
CA LYS A 19 -24.04 -8.90 -9.42
C LYS A 19 -23.40 -7.58 -9.00
N VAL A 20 -23.57 -7.19 -7.72
CA VAL A 20 -22.91 -6.03 -7.15
C VAL A 20 -21.40 -6.30 -7.08
N ALA A 21 -20.63 -5.41 -7.69
CA ALA A 21 -19.18 -5.40 -7.70
C ALA A 21 -18.60 -4.50 -6.60
N ILE A 22 -19.20 -3.31 -6.43
CA ILE A 22 -18.72 -2.27 -5.53
C ILE A 22 -19.90 -1.74 -4.72
N VAL A 23 -19.70 -1.53 -3.41
CA VAL A 23 -20.61 -0.79 -2.54
C VAL A 23 -19.83 0.38 -1.94
N ASP A 24 -20.29 1.58 -2.12
CA ASP A 24 -19.81 2.75 -1.38
C ASP A 24 -20.57 2.82 -0.03
N LEU A 25 -19.88 2.56 1.06
CA LEU A 25 -20.48 2.56 2.41
C LEU A 25 -20.87 3.96 2.90
N ASP A 26 -20.38 5.01 2.26
CA ASP A 26 -20.67 6.40 2.66
C ASP A 26 -21.90 6.94 1.94
N THR A 27 -22.06 6.65 0.66
CA THR A 27 -23.23 7.04 -0.14
C THR A 27 -24.32 5.97 -0.22
N GLN A 28 -24.02 4.73 0.19
CA GLN A 28 -24.87 3.54 0.02
C GLN A 28 -25.13 3.19 -1.45
N GLU A 29 -24.30 3.68 -2.37
CA GLU A 29 -24.41 3.32 -3.79
C GLU A 29 -23.92 1.89 -4.02
N GLU A 30 -24.73 1.10 -4.73
CA GLU A 30 -24.36 -0.23 -5.23
C GLU A 30 -24.09 -0.17 -6.73
N VAL A 31 -22.87 -0.51 -7.12
CA VAL A 31 -22.46 -0.59 -8.53
C VAL A 31 -22.35 -2.04 -8.94
N THR A 32 -23.21 -2.48 -9.87
CA THR A 32 -23.13 -3.84 -10.41
C THR A 32 -22.02 -3.94 -11.46
N TYR A 33 -21.59 -5.17 -11.81
CA TYR A 33 -20.62 -5.37 -12.90
C TYR A 33 -21.11 -4.80 -14.24
N GLY A 34 -22.41 -4.91 -14.52
CA GLY A 34 -23.00 -4.29 -15.73
C GLY A 34 -22.94 -2.77 -15.68
N THR A 35 -23.22 -2.16 -14.52
CA THR A 35 -23.13 -0.70 -14.33
C THR A 35 -21.68 -0.22 -14.43
N LEU A 36 -20.73 -0.94 -13.79
CA LEU A 36 -19.31 -0.61 -13.85
C LEU A 36 -18.78 -0.63 -15.28
N ASP A 37 -19.15 -1.66 -16.05
CA ASP A 37 -18.75 -1.79 -17.45
C ASP A 37 -19.38 -0.69 -18.32
N ASP A 38 -20.69 -0.40 -18.19
CA ASP A 38 -21.37 0.67 -18.93
C ASP A 38 -20.73 2.04 -18.65
N ARG A 39 -20.47 2.37 -17.38
CA ARG A 39 -19.84 3.64 -17.01
C ARG A 39 -18.40 3.74 -17.52
N ALA A 40 -17.63 2.66 -17.45
CA ALA A 40 -16.28 2.60 -18.02
C ALA A 40 -16.29 2.72 -19.55
N ASN A 41 -17.27 2.11 -20.24
CA ASN A 41 -17.45 2.25 -21.68
C ASN A 41 -17.77 3.70 -22.08
N ARG A 42 -18.70 4.35 -21.35
CA ARG A 42 -19.07 5.75 -21.58
C ARG A 42 -17.90 6.69 -21.33
N LEU A 43 -17.17 6.49 -20.22
CA LEU A 43 -16.00 7.31 -19.94
C LEU A 43 -14.92 7.11 -21.02
N GLY A 44 -14.70 5.88 -21.49
CA GLY A 44 -13.78 5.57 -22.58
C GLY A 44 -14.17 6.27 -23.89
N GLU A 45 -15.46 6.28 -24.27
CA GLU A 45 -15.97 7.02 -25.43
C GLU A 45 -15.75 8.54 -25.26
N TRP A 46 -16.06 9.07 -24.07
CA TRP A 46 -15.83 10.49 -23.78
C TRP A 46 -14.35 10.87 -23.87
N MET A 47 -13.45 10.06 -23.30
CA MET A 47 -12.01 10.27 -23.39
C MET A 47 -11.54 10.34 -24.85
N GLN A 48 -11.97 9.40 -25.70
CA GLN A 48 -11.62 9.40 -27.12
C GLN A 48 -12.19 10.62 -27.86
N SER A 49 -13.44 10.99 -27.58
CA SER A 49 -14.07 12.18 -28.19
C SER A 49 -13.40 13.48 -27.73
N SER A 50 -12.77 13.49 -26.57
CA SER A 50 -11.97 14.59 -26.03
C SER A 50 -10.51 14.57 -26.51
N GLY A 51 -10.17 13.66 -27.42
CA GLY A 51 -8.86 13.60 -28.06
C GLY A 51 -7.79 12.77 -27.34
N LEU A 52 -8.14 12.02 -26.27
CA LEU A 52 -7.21 11.13 -25.62
C LEU A 52 -6.86 9.93 -26.51
N VAL A 53 -5.59 9.56 -26.54
CA VAL A 53 -5.06 8.43 -27.33
C VAL A 53 -4.32 7.43 -26.41
N LYS A 54 -3.97 6.26 -26.97
CA LYS A 54 -3.18 5.26 -26.23
C LYS A 54 -1.89 5.88 -25.67
N GLY A 55 -1.65 5.61 -24.39
CA GLY A 55 -0.49 6.11 -23.66
C GLY A 55 -0.70 7.48 -23.00
N ASP A 56 -1.83 8.15 -23.21
CA ASP A 56 -2.18 9.35 -22.46
C ASP A 56 -2.42 9.04 -20.99
N ARG A 57 -2.16 9.99 -20.12
CA ARG A 57 -2.29 9.85 -18.66
C ARG A 57 -3.58 10.51 -18.19
N VAL A 58 -4.28 9.81 -17.31
CA VAL A 58 -5.47 10.27 -16.63
C VAL A 58 -5.21 10.30 -15.13
N ALA A 59 -5.11 11.50 -14.57
CA ALA A 59 -4.89 11.69 -13.15
C ALA A 59 -6.23 11.68 -12.39
N VAL A 60 -6.25 11.03 -11.21
CA VAL A 60 -7.46 10.88 -10.36
C VAL A 60 -7.15 11.41 -8.96
N LEU A 61 -7.82 12.48 -8.56
CA LEU A 61 -7.68 13.14 -7.25
C LEU A 61 -8.98 13.01 -6.47
N THR A 62 -9.22 11.85 -5.87
CA THR A 62 -10.46 11.52 -5.16
C THR A 62 -10.17 10.73 -3.89
N PRO A 63 -11.04 10.77 -2.87
CA PRO A 63 -11.05 9.76 -1.82
C PRO A 63 -11.45 8.40 -2.40
N ASN A 64 -11.55 7.37 -1.55
CA ASN A 64 -12.06 6.07 -1.98
C ASN A 64 -13.51 6.20 -2.47
N CYS A 65 -13.75 5.95 -3.74
CA CYS A 65 -15.08 5.98 -4.36
C CYS A 65 -15.14 5.04 -5.56
N PRO A 66 -16.33 4.63 -6.02
CA PRO A 66 -16.49 3.76 -7.19
C PRO A 66 -15.87 4.32 -8.47
N GLU A 67 -15.88 5.63 -8.65
CA GLU A 67 -15.36 6.32 -9.83
C GLU A 67 -13.87 6.05 -10.07
N VAL A 68 -13.09 5.75 -9.02
CA VAL A 68 -11.66 5.36 -9.18
C VAL A 68 -11.55 4.11 -10.07
N PHE A 69 -12.40 3.11 -9.85
CA PHE A 69 -12.43 1.89 -10.67
C PHE A 69 -13.06 2.12 -12.05
N GLU A 70 -14.09 2.98 -12.13
CA GLU A 70 -14.65 3.39 -13.44
C GLU A 70 -13.57 4.02 -14.33
N VAL A 71 -12.70 4.87 -13.76
CA VAL A 71 -11.58 5.50 -14.46
C VAL A 71 -10.49 4.49 -14.81
N GLU A 72 -10.09 3.62 -13.86
CA GLU A 72 -9.08 2.58 -14.11
C GLU A 72 -9.49 1.70 -15.30
N PHE A 73 -10.73 1.20 -15.29
CA PHE A 73 -11.22 0.33 -16.36
C PHE A 73 -11.49 1.08 -17.67
N ALA A 74 -11.92 2.34 -17.62
CA ALA A 74 -12.03 3.16 -18.83
C ALA A 74 -10.65 3.37 -19.47
N CYS A 75 -9.62 3.69 -18.67
CA CYS A 75 -8.24 3.76 -19.16
C CYS A 75 -7.80 2.46 -19.84
N ALA A 76 -8.08 1.30 -19.22
CA ALA A 76 -7.74 0.00 -19.79
C ALA A 76 -8.41 -0.24 -21.16
N LYS A 77 -9.67 0.22 -21.35
CA LYS A 77 -10.42 0.07 -22.61
C LYS A 77 -9.86 0.89 -23.75
N VAL A 78 -9.35 2.09 -23.47
CA VAL A 78 -8.81 3.02 -24.46
C VAL A 78 -7.29 3.09 -24.50
N GLY A 79 -6.61 2.27 -23.69
CA GLY A 79 -5.14 2.21 -23.62
C GLY A 79 -4.51 3.43 -22.97
N ALA A 80 -5.26 4.22 -22.20
CA ALA A 80 -4.73 5.30 -21.38
C ALA A 80 -4.08 4.75 -20.09
N ILE A 81 -3.31 5.57 -19.40
CA ILE A 81 -2.59 5.21 -18.18
C ILE A 81 -3.24 5.92 -16.99
N CYS A 82 -3.75 5.16 -16.03
CA CYS A 82 -4.34 5.71 -14.80
C CYS A 82 -3.27 6.18 -13.82
N ILE A 83 -3.44 7.37 -13.23
CA ILE A 83 -2.55 7.93 -12.20
C ILE A 83 -3.40 8.28 -10.98
N PRO A 84 -3.60 7.36 -10.04
CA PRO A 84 -4.26 7.67 -8.79
C PRO A 84 -3.36 8.57 -7.93
N LEU A 85 -3.86 9.75 -7.58
CA LEU A 85 -3.12 10.77 -6.84
C LEU A 85 -3.40 10.65 -5.34
N ASN A 86 -2.36 10.81 -4.55
CA ASN A 86 -2.52 10.94 -3.11
C ASN A 86 -3.15 12.30 -2.75
N TRP A 87 -4.44 12.30 -2.45
CA TRP A 87 -5.23 13.49 -2.16
C TRP A 87 -4.83 14.21 -0.84
N ARG A 88 -3.97 13.59 -0.03
CA ARG A 88 -3.42 14.20 1.19
C ARG A 88 -2.21 15.10 0.94
N LEU A 89 -1.68 15.08 -0.29
CA LEU A 89 -0.55 15.92 -0.69
C LEU A 89 -0.99 17.36 -0.89
N THR A 90 -0.04 18.25 -0.67
CA THR A 90 -0.21 19.69 -0.93
C THR A 90 -0.20 19.99 -2.44
N VAL A 91 -0.72 21.16 -2.83
CA VAL A 91 -0.71 21.60 -4.24
C VAL A 91 0.72 21.60 -4.85
N PRO A 92 1.78 22.07 -4.19
CA PRO A 92 3.15 21.99 -4.75
C PRO A 92 3.63 20.55 -4.99
N GLU A 93 3.30 19.59 -4.10
CA GLU A 93 3.65 18.19 -4.26
C GLU A 93 2.89 17.55 -5.43
N LEU A 94 1.60 17.83 -5.54
CA LEU A 94 0.76 17.39 -6.66
C LEU A 94 1.19 18.03 -7.98
N GLN A 95 1.59 19.30 -7.97
CA GLN A 95 2.14 19.99 -9.14
C GLN A 95 3.40 19.29 -9.67
N TYR A 96 4.30 18.84 -8.79
CA TYR A 96 5.45 18.05 -9.21
C TYR A 96 5.03 16.76 -9.94
N ILE A 97 4.07 16.02 -9.37
CA ILE A 97 3.58 14.76 -9.95
C ILE A 97 2.89 15.00 -11.30
N LEU A 98 2.05 16.02 -11.41
CA LEU A 98 1.38 16.36 -12.66
C LEU A 98 2.36 16.90 -13.71
N GLY A 99 3.39 17.63 -13.30
CA GLY A 99 4.47 18.09 -14.17
C GLY A 99 5.32 16.94 -14.73
N ASP A 100 5.61 15.91 -13.92
CA ASP A 100 6.37 14.72 -14.32
C ASP A 100 5.52 13.79 -15.22
N SER A 101 4.25 13.59 -14.88
CA SER A 101 3.34 12.69 -15.60
C SER A 101 2.64 13.33 -16.79
N THR A 102 2.49 14.65 -16.83
CA THR A 102 1.81 15.42 -17.87
C THR A 102 0.47 14.81 -18.31
N PRO A 103 -0.55 14.77 -17.41
CA PRO A 103 -1.83 14.14 -17.72
C PRO A 103 -2.64 14.93 -18.76
N SER A 104 -3.33 14.21 -19.64
CA SER A 104 -4.27 14.77 -20.60
C SER A 104 -5.68 15.00 -20.01
N LEU A 105 -5.93 14.41 -18.84
CA LEU A 105 -7.20 14.53 -18.11
C LEU A 105 -6.93 14.49 -16.59
N LEU A 106 -7.58 15.40 -15.86
CA LEU A 106 -7.67 15.35 -14.38
C LEU A 106 -9.13 15.09 -13.99
N ILE A 107 -9.38 14.03 -13.25
CA ILE A 107 -10.66 13.73 -12.60
C ILE A 107 -10.49 13.98 -11.11
N TYR A 108 -11.35 14.79 -10.51
CA TYR A 108 -11.22 15.19 -9.12
C TYR A 108 -12.56 15.22 -8.39
N ASP A 109 -12.55 14.90 -7.10
CA ASP A 109 -13.72 15.03 -6.24
C ASP A 109 -13.96 16.51 -5.90
N ALA A 110 -15.23 16.92 -5.79
CA ALA A 110 -15.65 18.29 -5.50
C ALA A 110 -15.01 18.87 -4.23
N SER A 111 -14.66 18.02 -3.24
CA SER A 111 -13.95 18.44 -2.03
C SER A 111 -12.53 18.98 -2.31
N PHE A 112 -11.96 18.66 -3.47
CA PHE A 112 -10.64 19.14 -3.93
C PHE A 112 -10.74 20.21 -5.04
N ALA A 113 -11.91 20.78 -5.31
CA ALA A 113 -12.14 21.71 -6.44
C ALA A 113 -11.16 22.90 -6.44
N GLU A 114 -10.85 23.48 -5.30
CA GLU A 114 -9.92 24.63 -5.21
C GLU A 114 -8.47 24.20 -5.54
N ALA A 115 -8.02 23.06 -5.03
CA ALA A 115 -6.70 22.51 -5.36
C ALA A 115 -6.63 22.10 -6.85
N ALA A 116 -7.68 21.45 -7.36
CA ALA A 116 -7.77 21.02 -8.75
C ALA A 116 -7.70 22.21 -9.70
N LYS A 117 -8.41 23.32 -9.42
CA LYS A 117 -8.36 24.54 -10.22
C LYS A 117 -6.93 25.10 -10.30
N GLN A 118 -6.23 25.20 -9.17
CA GLN A 118 -4.84 25.65 -9.16
C GLN A 118 -3.94 24.72 -9.99
N LEU A 119 -4.11 23.40 -9.85
CA LEU A 119 -3.31 22.41 -10.57
C LEU A 119 -3.57 22.44 -12.08
N ILE A 120 -4.82 22.60 -12.50
CA ILE A 120 -5.20 22.75 -13.91
C ILE A 120 -4.49 23.95 -14.52
N ASP A 121 -4.52 25.09 -13.85
CA ASP A 121 -3.86 26.30 -14.30
C ASP A 121 -2.33 26.19 -14.30
N LEU A 122 -1.73 25.65 -13.24
CA LEU A 122 -0.27 25.53 -13.10
C LEU A 122 0.34 24.49 -14.06
N CYS A 123 -0.35 23.37 -14.28
CA CYS A 123 0.14 22.26 -15.10
C CYS A 123 -0.46 22.26 -16.52
N GLN A 124 -1.34 23.21 -16.85
CA GLN A 124 -1.99 23.32 -18.15
C GLN A 124 -2.69 22.02 -18.58
N VAL A 125 -3.43 21.38 -17.64
CA VAL A 125 -4.15 20.13 -17.93
C VAL A 125 -5.31 20.42 -18.89
N PRO A 126 -5.34 19.82 -20.09
CA PRO A 126 -6.26 20.23 -21.14
C PRO A 126 -7.72 19.85 -20.87
N ASN A 127 -7.98 18.74 -20.17
CA ASN A 127 -9.32 18.26 -19.86
C ASN A 127 -9.45 18.01 -18.36
N HIS A 128 -10.64 18.28 -17.81
CA HIS A 128 -10.91 17.99 -16.40
C HIS A 128 -12.38 17.67 -16.16
N LEU A 129 -12.66 16.79 -15.19
CA LEU A 129 -14.01 16.41 -14.79
C LEU A 129 -14.10 16.39 -13.26
N GLU A 130 -15.19 16.98 -12.74
CA GLU A 130 -15.51 16.99 -11.33
C GLU A 130 -16.46 15.84 -10.98
N VAL A 131 -16.08 15.02 -10.03
CA VAL A 131 -16.91 14.01 -9.38
C VAL A 131 -17.56 14.65 -8.16
N ASP A 132 -18.88 14.57 -8.08
CA ASP A 132 -19.65 15.02 -6.92
C ASP A 132 -20.78 14.02 -6.68
N ALA A 133 -20.69 13.26 -5.59
CA ALA A 133 -21.67 12.23 -5.26
C ALA A 133 -23.06 12.81 -4.95
N GLU A 134 -23.13 14.04 -4.45
CA GLU A 134 -24.38 14.74 -4.08
C GLU A 134 -25.01 15.49 -5.27
N ASN A 135 -24.26 15.71 -6.34
CA ASN A 135 -24.68 16.49 -7.50
C ASN A 135 -24.76 15.64 -8.76
N ALA A 136 -25.96 15.20 -9.10
CA ALA A 136 -26.22 14.48 -10.36
C ALA A 136 -25.86 15.28 -11.63
N GLY A 137 -25.66 16.59 -11.51
CA GLY A 137 -25.23 17.49 -12.57
C GLY A 137 -23.73 17.76 -12.61
N SER A 138 -22.90 17.02 -11.87
CA SER A 138 -21.43 17.14 -11.93
C SER A 138 -20.92 16.92 -13.35
N SER A 139 -19.79 17.55 -13.71
CA SER A 139 -19.24 17.43 -15.06
C SER A 139 -18.88 15.98 -15.42
N TYR A 140 -18.48 15.16 -14.46
CA TYR A 140 -18.27 13.74 -14.65
C TYR A 140 -19.55 13.01 -15.06
N ARG A 141 -20.66 13.22 -14.34
CA ARG A 141 -21.96 12.60 -14.67
C ARG A 141 -22.49 13.11 -16.02
N GLN A 142 -22.33 14.40 -16.31
CA GLN A 142 -22.68 14.97 -17.63
C GLN A 142 -21.84 14.36 -18.76
N ALA A 143 -20.53 14.17 -18.56
CA ALA A 143 -19.67 13.50 -19.53
C ALA A 143 -20.17 12.09 -19.86
N LEU A 144 -20.51 11.28 -18.85
CA LEU A 144 -21.08 9.94 -19.08
C LEU A 144 -22.44 9.98 -19.79
N GLN A 145 -23.29 10.97 -19.50
CA GLN A 145 -24.62 11.12 -20.15
C GLN A 145 -24.52 11.63 -21.58
N SER A 146 -23.46 12.34 -21.95
CA SER A 146 -23.29 12.92 -23.29
C SER A 146 -22.95 11.90 -24.38
N VAL A 147 -22.62 10.68 -24.01
CA VAL A 147 -22.16 9.59 -24.87
C VAL A 147 -23.00 8.32 -24.67
N THR A 148 -22.80 7.31 -25.51
CA THR A 148 -23.60 6.08 -25.51
C THR A 148 -22.86 4.86 -24.98
N GLY A 149 -21.53 4.95 -24.78
CA GLY A 149 -20.65 3.85 -24.42
C GLY A 149 -20.07 3.11 -25.64
N ASN A 150 -20.18 3.70 -26.83
CA ASN A 150 -19.69 3.10 -28.07
C ASN A 150 -18.25 3.56 -28.40
N TYR A 151 -17.31 3.23 -27.52
CA TYR A 151 -15.89 3.52 -27.71
C TYR A 151 -15.23 2.58 -28.73
N GLN A 152 -14.06 2.98 -29.25
CA GLN A 152 -13.22 2.11 -30.08
C GLN A 152 -12.19 1.38 -29.21
N PRO A 153 -12.31 0.05 -29.00
CA PRO A 153 -11.38 -0.70 -28.16
C PRO A 153 -9.94 -0.60 -28.67
N ILE A 154 -9.04 -0.26 -27.79
CA ILE A 154 -7.60 -0.23 -28.09
C ILE A 154 -6.96 -1.53 -27.60
N ALA A 155 -6.25 -2.21 -28.50
CA ALA A 155 -5.54 -3.43 -28.12
C ALA A 155 -4.35 -3.10 -27.22
N CYS A 156 -4.38 -3.64 -25.99
CA CYS A 156 -3.29 -3.61 -25.03
C CYS A 156 -2.71 -4.99 -24.81
N THR A 157 -1.47 -5.03 -24.37
CA THR A 157 -0.75 -6.26 -24.03
C THR A 157 -0.30 -6.22 -22.56
N HIS A 158 0.19 -7.32 -22.04
CA HIS A 158 0.73 -7.38 -20.70
C HIS A 158 1.93 -6.46 -20.48
N ASP A 159 2.63 -6.04 -21.55
CA ASP A 159 3.79 -5.13 -21.46
C ASP A 159 3.38 -3.65 -21.45
N ASP A 160 2.14 -3.33 -21.85
CA ASP A 160 1.64 -1.95 -21.82
C ASP A 160 1.43 -1.48 -20.36
N VAL A 161 1.79 -0.21 -20.08
CA VAL A 161 1.60 0.40 -18.77
C VAL A 161 0.11 0.68 -18.54
N ALA A 162 -0.44 0.13 -17.47
CA ALA A 162 -1.82 0.33 -17.06
C ALA A 162 -1.97 1.53 -16.10
N MET A 163 -1.01 1.69 -15.20
CA MET A 163 -1.02 2.79 -14.23
C MET A 163 0.39 3.22 -13.81
N ILE A 164 0.48 4.43 -13.27
CA ILE A 164 1.69 4.96 -12.65
C ILE A 164 1.32 5.35 -11.22
N MET A 165 1.97 4.70 -10.25
CA MET A 165 1.80 5.05 -8.84
C MET A 165 3.04 5.73 -8.29
N TYR A 166 2.87 6.96 -7.79
CA TYR A 166 3.97 7.72 -7.24
C TYR A 166 4.31 7.28 -5.82
N THR A 167 5.57 6.95 -5.61
CA THR A 167 6.11 6.55 -4.30
C THR A 167 6.92 7.69 -3.71
N SER A 168 6.83 7.88 -2.39
CA SER A 168 7.73 8.78 -1.67
C SER A 168 9.14 8.19 -1.68
N GLY A 169 9.96 8.66 -2.60
CA GLY A 169 11.36 8.26 -2.66
C GLY A 169 12.12 8.65 -1.38
N THR A 170 13.02 7.78 -0.92
CA THR A 170 13.86 8.05 0.26
C THR A 170 14.91 9.14 0.02
N THR A 171 15.08 9.60 -1.21
CA THR A 171 16.19 10.47 -1.63
C THR A 171 15.77 11.77 -2.31
N GLY A 172 14.47 12.16 -2.25
CA GLY A 172 14.03 13.40 -2.92
C GLY A 172 12.59 13.33 -3.43
N ASN A 173 12.35 13.84 -4.63
CA ASN A 173 11.04 13.90 -5.25
C ASN A 173 10.43 12.50 -5.49
N PRO A 174 9.09 12.37 -5.42
CA PRO A 174 8.40 11.12 -5.70
C PRO A 174 8.75 10.55 -7.07
N LYS A 175 8.81 9.21 -7.18
CA LYS A 175 9.03 8.50 -8.45
C LYS A 175 7.75 7.75 -8.83
N GLY A 176 7.35 7.85 -10.08
CA GLY A 176 6.20 7.13 -10.61
C GLY A 176 6.60 5.70 -10.99
N ALA A 177 6.29 4.72 -10.15
CA ALA A 177 6.48 3.31 -10.48
C ALA A 177 5.47 2.90 -11.56
N MET A 178 5.96 2.34 -12.67
CA MET A 178 5.12 1.85 -13.76
C MET A 178 4.54 0.48 -13.40
N ILE A 179 3.23 0.34 -13.51
CA ILE A 179 2.51 -0.93 -13.31
C ILE A 179 1.88 -1.32 -14.64
N THR A 180 2.26 -2.47 -15.18
CA THR A 180 1.74 -2.97 -16.46
C THR A 180 0.48 -3.81 -16.26
N PHE A 181 -0.27 -4.04 -17.34
CA PHE A 181 -1.41 -4.98 -17.30
C PHE A 181 -0.99 -6.39 -16.90
N GLY A 182 0.21 -6.83 -17.31
CA GLY A 182 0.78 -8.10 -16.91
C GLY A 182 1.04 -8.18 -15.42
N MET A 183 1.59 -7.10 -14.82
CA MET A 183 1.80 -7.03 -13.39
C MET A 183 0.49 -7.19 -12.61
N ASN A 184 -0.58 -6.49 -13.01
CA ASN A 184 -1.90 -6.62 -12.38
C ASN A 184 -2.47 -8.03 -12.52
N PHE A 185 -2.33 -8.66 -13.70
CA PHE A 185 -2.77 -10.04 -13.91
C PHE A 185 -2.01 -11.02 -13.03
N TYR A 186 -0.67 -10.99 -13.06
CA TYR A 186 0.14 -11.90 -12.25
C TYR A 186 -0.03 -11.67 -10.76
N ASN A 187 -0.23 -10.41 -10.33
CA ASN A 187 -0.56 -10.11 -8.94
C ASN A 187 -1.91 -10.71 -8.53
N ALA A 188 -2.94 -10.62 -9.39
CA ALA A 188 -4.24 -11.23 -9.11
C ALA A 188 -4.15 -12.75 -8.99
N VAL A 189 -3.33 -13.42 -9.81
CA VAL A 189 -3.07 -14.87 -9.72
C VAL A 189 -2.25 -15.22 -8.48
N ASN A 190 -1.18 -14.46 -8.22
CA ASN A 190 -0.26 -14.70 -7.11
C ASN A 190 -0.93 -14.56 -5.75
N LEU A 191 -1.78 -13.54 -5.55
CA LEU A 191 -2.49 -13.30 -4.29
C LEU A 191 -3.81 -14.09 -4.21
N GLY A 192 -4.48 -14.30 -5.34
CA GLY A 192 -5.80 -14.93 -5.39
C GLY A 192 -5.82 -16.34 -4.82
N ILE A 193 -4.85 -17.17 -5.21
CA ILE A 193 -4.79 -18.58 -4.78
C ILE A 193 -4.56 -18.69 -3.25
N PRO A 194 -3.46 -18.16 -2.68
CA PRO A 194 -3.18 -18.33 -1.25
C PRO A 194 -4.14 -17.56 -0.34
N SER A 195 -4.82 -16.54 -0.87
CA SER A 195 -5.83 -15.77 -0.12
C SER A 195 -7.25 -16.27 -0.33
N ASN A 196 -7.48 -17.38 -1.03
CA ASN A 196 -8.82 -17.96 -1.32
C ASN A 196 -9.77 -16.97 -2.03
N ILE A 197 -9.25 -16.08 -2.88
CA ILE A 197 -10.05 -15.10 -3.62
C ILE A 197 -10.83 -15.80 -4.73
N ASN A 198 -12.13 -15.59 -4.75
CA ASN A 198 -13.06 -16.16 -5.75
C ASN A 198 -14.28 -15.23 -5.93
N ALA A 199 -15.25 -15.69 -6.73
CA ALA A 199 -16.43 -14.89 -7.03
C ALA A 199 -17.32 -14.59 -5.81
N ASP A 200 -17.24 -15.35 -4.72
CA ASP A 200 -18.04 -15.14 -3.51
C ASP A 200 -17.31 -14.27 -2.46
N THR A 201 -16.09 -13.88 -2.76
CA THR A 201 -15.29 -13.02 -1.89
C THR A 201 -15.93 -11.65 -1.72
N VAL A 202 -15.99 -11.18 -0.48
CA VAL A 202 -16.41 -9.82 -0.10
C VAL A 202 -15.32 -9.19 0.76
N GLN A 203 -14.76 -8.08 0.31
CA GLN A 203 -13.70 -7.36 1.04
C GLN A 203 -14.20 -6.03 1.58
N LEU A 204 -13.82 -5.68 2.81
CA LEU A 204 -13.84 -4.31 3.28
C LEU A 204 -12.52 -3.61 2.89
N VAL A 205 -12.61 -2.53 2.12
CA VAL A 205 -11.48 -1.70 1.66
C VAL A 205 -11.43 -0.43 2.48
N VAL A 206 -10.41 -0.30 3.32
CA VAL A 206 -10.17 0.89 4.16
C VAL A 206 -8.88 1.64 3.80
N LEU A 207 -8.00 0.99 3.05
CA LEU A 207 -6.76 1.62 2.61
C LEU A 207 -7.01 2.51 1.37
N PRO A 208 -6.24 3.61 1.23
CA PRO A 208 -6.39 4.51 0.09
C PRO A 208 -6.18 3.82 -1.25
N LEU A 209 -7.07 4.07 -2.22
CA LEU A 209 -6.99 3.50 -3.57
C LEU A 209 -5.87 4.09 -4.42
N PHE A 210 -5.31 5.24 -4.05
CA PHE A 210 -4.11 5.78 -4.72
C PHE A 210 -2.82 5.00 -4.37
N HIS A 211 -2.92 3.99 -3.52
CA HIS A 211 -1.80 3.15 -3.12
C HIS A 211 -2.06 1.69 -3.49
N THR A 212 -1.03 0.96 -3.90
CA THR A 212 -1.14 -0.46 -4.28
C THR A 212 -1.74 -1.34 -3.18
N GLY A 213 -1.53 -1.00 -1.91
CA GLY A 213 -2.13 -1.69 -0.77
C GLY A 213 -3.66 -1.63 -0.77
N GLY A 214 -4.25 -0.47 -1.12
CA GLY A 214 -5.71 -0.31 -1.22
C GLY A 214 -6.27 -0.88 -2.53
N MET A 215 -5.64 -0.57 -3.65
CA MET A 215 -6.14 -0.91 -4.98
C MET A 215 -5.76 -2.33 -5.42
N ASN A 216 -4.47 -2.69 -5.36
CA ASN A 216 -3.97 -3.90 -5.99
C ASN A 216 -3.75 -5.07 -5.04
N CYS A 217 -3.73 -4.87 -3.72
CA CYS A 217 -3.49 -5.99 -2.82
C CYS A 217 -4.63 -6.99 -2.89
N TYR A 218 -5.88 -6.55 -2.67
CA TYR A 218 -7.03 -7.42 -2.80
C TYR A 218 -8.15 -6.86 -3.69
N ALA A 219 -8.38 -5.52 -3.76
CA ALA A 219 -9.54 -4.99 -4.48
C ALA A 219 -9.54 -5.39 -5.96
N ASN A 220 -8.48 -5.11 -6.70
CA ASN A 220 -8.35 -5.54 -8.11
C ASN A 220 -8.34 -7.08 -8.28
N PRO A 221 -7.60 -7.89 -7.50
CA PRO A 221 -7.73 -9.35 -7.53
C PRO A 221 -9.15 -9.87 -7.31
N ILE A 222 -9.93 -9.25 -6.42
CA ILE A 222 -11.32 -9.62 -6.14
C ILE A 222 -12.23 -9.23 -7.31
N LEU A 223 -12.07 -8.03 -7.87
CA LEU A 223 -12.81 -7.64 -9.07
C LEU A 223 -12.43 -8.51 -10.28
N HIS A 224 -11.17 -8.91 -10.43
CA HIS A 224 -10.72 -9.87 -11.44
C HIS A 224 -11.41 -11.24 -11.27
N ALA A 225 -11.59 -11.72 -10.04
CA ALA A 225 -12.28 -12.98 -9.74
C ALA A 225 -13.81 -12.89 -9.83
N GLY A 226 -14.38 -11.68 -9.90
CA GLY A 226 -15.82 -11.42 -9.91
C GLY A 226 -16.46 -11.40 -8.52
N GLY A 227 -15.70 -11.06 -7.49
CA GLY A 227 -16.17 -10.85 -6.11
C GLY A 227 -16.79 -9.47 -5.89
N ARG A 228 -16.85 -9.02 -4.66
CA ARG A 228 -17.44 -7.73 -4.25
C ARG A 228 -16.50 -7.00 -3.30
N ILE A 229 -16.40 -5.68 -3.45
CA ILE A 229 -15.68 -4.81 -2.52
C ILE A 229 -16.64 -3.81 -1.88
N LEU A 230 -16.41 -3.49 -0.60
CA LEU A 230 -17.11 -2.49 0.18
C LEU A 230 -16.11 -1.37 0.46
N LEU A 231 -16.34 -0.17 -0.09
CA LEU A 231 -15.45 0.97 0.06
C LEU A 231 -15.81 1.78 1.30
N MET A 232 -14.84 2.05 2.15
CA MET A 232 -14.92 3.00 3.25
C MET A 232 -14.00 4.17 2.93
N ARG A 233 -14.53 5.39 2.90
CA ARG A 233 -13.76 6.61 2.52
C ARG A 233 -12.71 6.95 3.55
N ASP A 234 -13.13 7.02 4.81
CA ASP A 234 -12.29 7.30 5.96
C ASP A 234 -12.36 6.14 6.94
N PHE A 235 -11.19 5.64 7.34
CA PHE A 235 -11.11 4.56 8.30
C PHE A 235 -11.56 5.01 9.70
N ASP A 236 -12.59 4.36 10.21
CA ASP A 236 -13.02 4.42 11.60
C ASP A 236 -13.03 3.01 12.19
N PRO A 237 -12.34 2.73 13.31
CA PRO A 237 -12.19 1.39 13.85
C PRO A 237 -13.51 0.77 14.30
N GLY A 238 -14.43 1.56 14.89
CA GLY A 238 -15.73 1.07 15.34
C GLY A 238 -16.64 0.74 14.16
N ARG A 239 -16.69 1.63 13.15
CA ARG A 239 -17.44 1.39 11.91
C ARG A 239 -16.88 0.18 11.15
N ALA A 240 -15.55 0.04 11.06
CA ALA A 240 -14.93 -1.12 10.43
C ALA A 240 -15.30 -2.43 11.13
N LEU A 241 -15.26 -2.48 12.46
CA LEU A 241 -15.71 -3.63 13.24
C LEU A 241 -17.19 -3.93 13.00
N GLY A 242 -18.05 -2.91 12.97
CA GLY A 242 -19.46 -3.06 12.64
C GLY A 242 -19.68 -3.70 11.27
N VAL A 243 -18.95 -3.25 10.24
CA VAL A 243 -19.00 -3.82 8.88
C VAL A 243 -18.47 -5.25 8.82
N LEU A 244 -17.34 -5.53 9.49
CA LEU A 244 -16.75 -6.89 9.54
C LEU A 244 -17.68 -7.88 10.25
N GLY A 245 -18.40 -7.42 11.29
CA GLY A 245 -19.32 -8.24 12.08
C GLY A 245 -20.71 -8.39 11.48
N ASP A 246 -21.11 -7.59 10.49
CA ASP A 246 -22.47 -7.60 9.93
C ASP A 246 -22.67 -8.81 8.99
N PRO A 247 -23.60 -9.75 9.37
CA PRO A 247 -23.90 -10.90 8.53
C PRO A 247 -24.56 -10.53 7.19
N ALA A 248 -25.24 -9.38 7.10
CA ALA A 248 -25.90 -8.95 5.87
C ALA A 248 -24.89 -8.46 4.82
N LEU A 249 -23.79 -7.84 5.25
CA LEU A 249 -22.70 -7.42 4.38
C LEU A 249 -21.82 -8.60 3.96
N GLY A 250 -21.66 -9.61 4.85
CA GLY A 250 -21.01 -10.87 4.55
C GLY A 250 -19.53 -10.75 4.22
N VAL A 251 -18.80 -9.87 4.90
CA VAL A 251 -17.36 -9.66 4.67
C VAL A 251 -16.59 -10.92 4.99
N THR A 252 -15.76 -11.34 4.05
CA THR A 252 -14.90 -12.54 4.15
C THR A 252 -13.42 -12.21 4.12
N HIS A 253 -13.05 -11.04 3.59
CA HIS A 253 -11.67 -10.64 3.39
C HIS A 253 -11.43 -9.23 3.92
N PHE A 254 -10.26 -9.06 4.54
CA PHE A 254 -9.79 -7.76 4.97
C PHE A 254 -8.28 -7.66 4.73
N PHE A 255 -7.81 -6.52 4.22
CA PHE A 255 -6.39 -6.22 4.13
C PHE A 255 -6.11 -4.87 4.74
N GLY A 256 -5.09 -4.81 5.60
CA GLY A 256 -4.65 -3.59 6.25
C GLY A 256 -3.14 -3.53 6.46
N VAL A 257 -2.64 -2.32 6.73
CA VAL A 257 -1.35 -2.14 7.38
C VAL A 257 -1.55 -2.39 8.89
N PRO A 258 -0.48 -2.53 9.71
CA PRO A 258 -0.64 -2.83 11.14
C PRO A 258 -1.54 -1.86 11.92
N ALA A 259 -1.54 -0.56 11.56
CA ALA A 259 -2.27 0.46 12.32
C ALA A 259 -3.80 0.24 12.37
N PRO A 260 -4.55 0.00 11.27
CA PRO A 260 -5.97 -0.37 11.33
C PRO A 260 -6.26 -1.56 12.25
N TYR A 261 -5.44 -2.61 12.18
CA TYR A 261 -5.58 -3.77 13.05
C TYR A 261 -5.41 -3.42 14.53
N GLN A 262 -4.41 -2.59 14.84
CA GLN A 262 -4.15 -2.10 16.20
C GLN A 262 -5.29 -1.23 16.71
N PHE A 263 -5.79 -0.29 15.91
CA PHE A 263 -6.89 0.59 16.32
C PHE A 263 -8.20 -0.18 16.52
N MET A 264 -8.51 -1.14 15.66
CA MET A 264 -9.66 -2.03 15.88
C MET A 264 -9.49 -2.86 17.16
N MET A 265 -8.30 -3.39 17.43
CA MET A 265 -8.01 -4.17 18.64
C MET A 265 -8.15 -3.35 19.93
N GLN A 266 -7.89 -2.03 19.86
CA GLN A 266 -8.06 -1.10 20.99
C GLN A 266 -9.50 -0.62 21.16
N HIS A 267 -10.39 -0.86 20.20
CA HIS A 267 -11.79 -0.42 20.27
C HIS A 267 -12.61 -1.30 21.20
N SER A 268 -13.56 -0.69 21.93
CA SER A 268 -14.43 -1.39 22.91
C SER A 268 -15.22 -2.55 22.31
N ASP A 269 -15.57 -2.49 21.05
CA ASP A 269 -16.39 -3.49 20.37
C ASP A 269 -15.58 -4.69 19.88
N PHE A 270 -14.24 -4.59 19.81
CA PHE A 270 -13.39 -5.67 19.32
C PHE A 270 -13.63 -7.01 20.02
N PRO A 271 -13.75 -7.09 21.37
CA PRO A 271 -13.98 -8.35 22.06
C PRO A 271 -15.30 -9.04 21.71
N THR A 272 -16.31 -8.30 21.25
CA THR A 272 -17.68 -8.80 21.03
C THR A 272 -18.07 -8.91 19.56
N THR A 273 -17.31 -8.31 18.65
CA THR A 273 -17.58 -8.38 17.20
C THR A 273 -17.49 -9.84 16.71
N ASP A 274 -18.46 -10.30 15.94
CA ASP A 274 -18.41 -11.62 15.29
C ASP A 274 -17.51 -11.59 14.06
N LEU A 275 -16.31 -12.14 14.19
CA LEU A 275 -15.30 -12.23 13.12
C LEU A 275 -15.25 -13.61 12.45
N SER A 276 -16.18 -14.51 12.78
CA SER A 276 -16.16 -15.92 12.33
C SER A 276 -16.29 -16.10 10.81
N ARG A 277 -16.76 -15.06 10.09
CA ARG A 277 -16.89 -15.08 8.63
C ARG A 277 -15.60 -14.69 7.90
N ILE A 278 -14.62 -14.17 8.60
CA ILE A 278 -13.35 -13.77 7.96
C ILE A 278 -12.59 -15.02 7.54
N VAL A 279 -12.46 -15.20 6.24
CA VAL A 279 -11.70 -16.29 5.61
C VAL A 279 -10.23 -15.95 5.54
N THR A 280 -9.94 -14.69 5.18
CA THR A 280 -8.56 -14.20 5.03
C THR A 280 -8.44 -12.79 5.55
N ALA A 281 -7.49 -12.57 6.44
CA ALA A 281 -7.07 -11.25 6.90
C ALA A 281 -5.58 -11.07 6.61
N GLY A 282 -5.25 -10.17 5.68
CA GLY A 282 -3.89 -9.91 5.25
C GLY A 282 -3.30 -8.66 5.92
N VAL A 283 -2.05 -8.73 6.35
CA VAL A 283 -1.32 -7.58 6.88
C VAL A 283 0.02 -7.42 6.16
N GLY A 284 0.35 -6.18 5.78
CA GLY A 284 1.60 -5.89 5.06
C GLY A 284 1.90 -4.40 4.95
N GLY A 285 2.92 -4.06 4.16
CA GLY A 285 3.32 -2.67 3.91
C GLY A 285 4.14 -2.00 5.02
N ALA A 286 4.16 -2.59 6.22
CA ALA A 286 5.01 -2.21 7.35
C ALA A 286 5.25 -3.42 8.25
N PRO A 287 6.31 -3.43 9.09
CA PRO A 287 6.51 -4.44 10.11
C PRO A 287 5.28 -4.52 11.04
N CYS A 288 4.80 -5.72 11.32
CA CYS A 288 3.68 -5.95 12.22
C CYS A 288 4.17 -6.47 13.56
N ALA A 289 3.86 -5.77 14.64
CA ALA A 289 4.25 -6.19 15.98
C ALA A 289 3.57 -7.53 16.34
N GLU A 290 4.32 -8.42 17.00
CA GLU A 290 3.85 -9.74 17.40
C GLU A 290 2.57 -9.66 18.27
N ALA A 291 2.47 -8.64 19.15
CA ALA A 291 1.29 -8.41 19.98
C ALA A 291 0.00 -8.20 19.16
N ILE A 292 0.10 -7.57 17.99
CA ILE A 292 -1.05 -7.39 17.09
C ILE A 292 -1.44 -8.74 16.48
N LEU A 293 -0.45 -9.50 16.00
CA LEU A 293 -0.68 -10.82 15.41
C LEU A 293 -1.38 -11.77 16.41
N LEU A 294 -0.85 -11.84 17.63
CA LEU A 294 -1.40 -12.68 18.70
C LEU A 294 -2.82 -12.24 19.10
N GLY A 295 -3.06 -10.93 19.25
CA GLY A 295 -4.38 -10.42 19.63
C GLY A 295 -5.48 -10.77 18.62
N TRP A 296 -5.19 -10.81 17.33
CA TRP A 296 -6.13 -11.23 16.30
C TRP A 296 -6.26 -12.76 16.22
N ILE A 297 -5.18 -13.50 16.43
CA ILE A 297 -5.18 -14.96 16.53
C ILE A 297 -6.10 -15.41 17.68
N ASP A 298 -6.06 -14.76 18.83
CA ASP A 298 -6.93 -15.05 19.99
C ASP A 298 -8.42 -14.83 19.68
N ARG A 299 -8.72 -14.01 18.65
CA ARG A 299 -10.08 -13.83 18.12
C ARG A 299 -10.42 -14.81 16.98
N GLY A 300 -9.57 -15.80 16.72
CA GLY A 300 -9.76 -16.79 15.66
C GLY A 300 -9.46 -16.29 14.24
N VAL A 301 -8.79 -15.14 14.11
CA VAL A 301 -8.43 -14.53 12.82
C VAL A 301 -6.91 -14.46 12.70
N PRO A 302 -6.25 -15.48 12.15
CA PRO A 302 -4.82 -15.43 11.91
C PRO A 302 -4.49 -14.41 10.81
N LEU A 303 -3.65 -13.43 11.12
CA LEU A 303 -3.22 -12.45 10.14
C LEU A 303 -2.11 -13.03 9.26
N ILE A 304 -2.39 -13.22 7.98
CA ILE A 304 -1.37 -13.64 7.01
C ILE A 304 -0.50 -12.45 6.64
N GLN A 305 0.79 -12.54 6.99
CA GLN A 305 1.74 -11.49 6.68
C GLN A 305 2.23 -11.59 5.25
N GLY A 306 2.22 -10.47 4.52
CA GLY A 306 2.82 -10.35 3.22
C GLY A 306 3.86 -9.24 3.18
N TRP A 307 4.85 -9.41 2.31
CA TRP A 307 5.79 -8.36 1.97
C TRP A 307 5.68 -8.04 0.48
N GLY A 308 5.87 -6.77 0.19
CA GLY A 308 5.91 -6.25 -1.16
C GLY A 308 5.97 -4.73 -1.16
N MET A 309 6.02 -4.17 -2.36
CA MET A 309 6.18 -2.74 -2.59
C MET A 309 5.40 -2.33 -3.84
N THR A 310 5.29 -1.05 -4.12
CA THR A 310 4.60 -0.56 -5.33
C THR A 310 5.20 -1.20 -6.59
N GLU A 311 6.50 -1.33 -6.62
CA GLU A 311 7.28 -1.93 -7.71
C GLU A 311 7.04 -3.43 -7.91
N THR A 312 6.34 -4.11 -6.96
CA THR A 312 5.96 -5.53 -7.07
C THR A 312 4.45 -5.75 -7.27
N SER A 313 3.64 -4.68 -7.39
CA SER A 313 2.21 -4.61 -7.77
C SER A 313 1.14 -5.24 -6.83
N PRO A 314 1.18 -5.29 -5.51
CA PRO A 314 2.31 -5.13 -4.61
C PRO A 314 2.92 -6.46 -4.15
N GLY A 315 2.39 -7.63 -4.55
CA GLY A 315 2.73 -8.93 -3.95
C GLY A 315 4.15 -9.41 -4.28
N GLY A 316 4.97 -9.65 -3.25
CA GLY A 316 6.28 -10.27 -3.36
C GLY A 316 6.32 -11.63 -2.64
N THR A 317 5.96 -11.66 -1.37
CA THR A 317 5.92 -12.86 -0.53
C THR A 317 4.63 -12.90 0.29
N LEU A 318 4.25 -14.09 0.76
CA LEU A 318 3.10 -14.26 1.64
C LEU A 318 3.33 -15.45 2.58
N LEU A 319 2.93 -15.28 3.84
CA LEU A 319 2.89 -16.35 4.84
C LEU A 319 1.56 -17.10 4.71
N ASP A 320 1.64 -18.41 4.48
CA ASP A 320 0.44 -19.25 4.44
C ASP A 320 -0.27 -19.29 5.81
N ALA A 321 -1.60 -19.33 5.79
CA ALA A 321 -2.41 -19.37 7.01
C ALA A 321 -2.05 -20.56 7.92
N ALA A 322 -1.61 -21.69 7.36
CA ALA A 322 -1.17 -22.86 8.11
C ALA A 322 0.12 -22.63 8.90
N ASP A 323 0.93 -21.66 8.48
CA ASP A 323 2.24 -21.37 9.08
C ASP A 323 2.24 -20.17 10.04
N VAL A 324 1.14 -19.40 10.10
CA VAL A 324 1.08 -18.14 10.89
C VAL A 324 1.52 -18.35 12.33
N MET A 325 1.03 -19.39 13.01
CA MET A 325 1.39 -19.70 14.39
C MET A 325 2.84 -20.19 14.55
N ARG A 326 3.35 -20.90 13.56
CA ARG A 326 4.68 -21.52 13.59
C ARG A 326 5.79 -20.54 13.19
N LYS A 327 5.46 -19.55 12.37
CA LYS A 327 6.38 -18.60 11.74
C LYS A 327 6.00 -17.15 11.99
N ILE A 328 5.57 -16.85 13.22
CA ILE A 328 5.21 -15.47 13.63
C ILE A 328 6.33 -14.51 13.25
N GLY A 329 5.97 -13.37 12.66
CA GLY A 329 6.88 -12.33 12.19
C GLY A 329 7.55 -12.60 10.84
N SER A 330 7.35 -13.78 10.23
CA SER A 330 7.81 -14.04 8.87
C SER A 330 6.92 -13.35 7.83
N ALA A 331 7.52 -12.83 6.77
CA ALA A 331 6.84 -12.38 5.56
C ALA A 331 6.46 -13.55 4.61
N GLY A 332 6.66 -14.80 5.06
CA GLY A 332 6.33 -16.00 4.31
C GLY A 332 7.37 -16.42 3.27
N LYS A 333 6.88 -16.96 2.16
CA LYS A 333 7.68 -17.43 1.03
C LYS A 333 7.33 -16.67 -0.24
N PRO A 334 8.18 -16.72 -1.29
CA PRO A 334 7.86 -16.10 -2.56
C PRO A 334 6.52 -16.58 -3.11
N LEU A 335 5.75 -15.65 -3.70
CA LEU A 335 4.53 -16.00 -4.42
C LEU A 335 4.83 -16.85 -5.66
N LEU A 336 3.84 -17.57 -6.19
CA LEU A 336 4.00 -18.62 -7.21
C LEU A 336 4.85 -18.21 -8.42
N HIS A 337 4.71 -16.97 -8.90
CA HIS A 337 5.42 -16.46 -10.07
C HIS A 337 6.54 -15.48 -9.70
N THR A 338 7.08 -15.60 -8.49
CA THR A 338 8.06 -14.64 -7.94
C THR A 338 9.29 -15.40 -7.47
N GLU A 339 10.46 -14.89 -7.81
CA GLU A 339 11.74 -15.40 -7.33
C GLU A 339 12.39 -14.36 -6.42
N VAL A 340 13.05 -14.81 -5.37
CA VAL A 340 13.80 -13.94 -4.45
C VAL A 340 15.18 -14.50 -4.16
N LYS A 341 16.12 -13.64 -3.87
CA LYS A 341 17.44 -13.97 -3.33
C LYS A 341 17.90 -12.89 -2.36
N ILE A 342 18.84 -13.22 -1.51
CA ILE A 342 19.46 -12.28 -0.58
C ILE A 342 20.94 -12.20 -0.94
N ILE A 343 21.47 -10.97 -1.05
CA ILE A 343 22.87 -10.73 -1.41
C ILE A 343 23.59 -9.93 -0.33
N GLY A 344 24.90 -10.17 -0.23
CA GLY A 344 25.83 -9.36 0.59
C GLY A 344 26.29 -8.09 -0.14
N ASP A 345 27.12 -7.31 0.54
CA ASP A 345 27.70 -6.05 0.01
C ASP A 345 28.56 -6.28 -1.23
N ASP A 346 29.13 -7.45 -1.40
CA ASP A 346 29.91 -7.86 -2.57
C ASP A 346 29.05 -8.33 -3.76
N GLY A 347 27.72 -8.34 -3.58
CA GLY A 347 26.76 -8.82 -4.58
C GLY A 347 26.62 -10.35 -4.65
N ALA A 348 27.35 -11.10 -3.84
CA ALA A 348 27.21 -12.56 -3.77
C ALA A 348 25.94 -12.98 -3.07
N THR A 349 25.30 -14.07 -3.54
CA THR A 349 24.14 -14.65 -2.84
C THR A 349 24.59 -15.24 -1.50
N LEU A 350 23.91 -14.82 -0.43
CA LEU A 350 24.21 -15.26 0.93
C LEU A 350 23.57 -16.63 1.24
N PRO A 351 24.21 -17.44 2.10
CA PRO A 351 23.60 -18.64 2.68
C PRO A 351 22.41 -18.28 3.57
N TRP A 352 21.53 -19.27 3.78
CA TRP A 352 20.40 -19.11 4.70
C TRP A 352 20.87 -18.80 6.12
N GLY A 353 20.14 -17.92 6.80
CA GLY A 353 20.47 -17.41 8.14
C GLY A 353 21.21 -16.07 8.13
N GLU A 354 21.91 -15.75 7.06
CA GLU A 354 22.63 -14.48 6.95
C GLU A 354 21.70 -13.35 6.48
N VAL A 355 21.96 -12.14 6.96
CA VAL A 355 21.19 -10.93 6.62
C VAL A 355 21.87 -10.19 5.48
N GLY A 356 21.08 -9.82 4.46
CA GLY A 356 21.55 -9.04 3.31
C GLY A 356 20.42 -8.33 2.61
N GLU A 357 20.70 -7.69 1.47
CA GLU A 357 19.67 -7.04 0.67
C GLU A 357 18.80 -8.08 -0.05
N LEU A 358 17.46 -7.94 0.10
CA LEU A 358 16.49 -8.74 -0.62
C LEU A 358 16.37 -8.26 -2.07
N LEU A 359 16.55 -9.16 -3.02
CA LEU A 359 16.32 -8.95 -4.44
C LEU A 359 15.14 -9.79 -4.90
N ILE A 360 14.35 -9.25 -5.83
CA ILE A 360 13.15 -9.92 -6.33
C ILE A 360 13.08 -9.87 -7.86
N ARG A 361 12.53 -10.93 -8.47
CA ARG A 361 12.29 -11.05 -9.91
C ARG A 361 10.97 -11.75 -10.17
N GLY A 362 10.28 -11.37 -11.23
CA GLY A 362 9.03 -12.00 -11.64
C GLY A 362 8.23 -11.12 -12.62
N PRO A 363 7.17 -11.67 -13.23
CA PRO A 363 6.33 -10.93 -14.17
C PRO A 363 5.46 -9.85 -13.50
N ASN A 364 5.39 -9.82 -12.18
CA ASN A 364 4.72 -8.81 -11.36
C ASN A 364 5.66 -7.66 -10.94
N ILE A 365 6.91 -7.63 -11.45
CA ILE A 365 7.88 -6.61 -11.12
C ILE A 365 7.84 -5.48 -12.15
N THR A 366 7.89 -4.24 -11.67
CA THR A 366 7.88 -3.03 -12.50
C THR A 366 8.97 -3.07 -13.59
N PRO A 367 8.70 -2.56 -14.81
CA PRO A 367 9.75 -2.32 -15.78
C PRO A 367 10.63 -1.10 -15.41
N GLY A 368 10.25 -0.31 -14.39
CA GLY A 368 10.99 0.85 -13.93
C GLY A 368 10.12 2.04 -13.54
N TYR A 369 10.74 3.21 -13.50
CA TYR A 369 10.11 4.46 -13.11
C TYR A 369 9.85 5.37 -14.32
N TRP A 370 8.68 5.98 -14.35
CA TRP A 370 8.25 6.91 -15.40
C TRP A 370 9.24 8.07 -15.52
N ASN A 371 9.70 8.32 -16.76
CA ASN A 371 10.65 9.40 -17.08
C ASN A 371 11.95 9.42 -16.23
N LYS A 372 12.34 8.30 -15.62
CA LYS A 372 13.53 8.21 -14.73
C LYS A 372 14.42 7.01 -15.15
N PRO A 373 15.07 7.06 -16.33
CA PRO A 373 15.89 5.95 -16.82
C PRO A 373 17.09 5.62 -15.91
N GLU A 374 17.74 6.64 -15.33
CA GLU A 374 18.86 6.45 -14.40
C GLU A 374 18.40 5.74 -13.14
N ALA A 375 17.32 6.23 -12.48
CA ALA A 375 16.76 5.59 -11.28
C ALA A 375 16.27 4.17 -11.58
N THR A 376 15.76 3.91 -12.79
CA THR A 376 15.40 2.57 -13.24
C THR A 376 16.64 1.67 -13.31
N THR A 377 17.70 2.11 -13.98
CA THR A 377 18.94 1.35 -14.09
C THR A 377 19.55 1.04 -12.73
N ASP A 378 19.60 2.03 -11.83
CA ASP A 378 20.16 1.88 -10.48
C ASP A 378 19.37 0.91 -9.59
N SER A 379 18.07 0.76 -9.89
CA SER A 379 17.19 -0.13 -9.11
C SER A 379 17.28 -1.60 -9.51
N PHE A 380 18.00 -1.92 -10.59
CA PHE A 380 18.14 -3.30 -11.06
C PHE A 380 19.59 -3.78 -11.08
N ALA A 381 19.78 -5.07 -10.85
CA ALA A 381 21.04 -5.78 -11.03
C ALA A 381 20.76 -7.12 -11.71
N ASP A 382 21.27 -7.32 -12.92
CA ASP A 382 21.11 -8.56 -13.71
C ASP A 382 19.65 -9.05 -13.81
N GLY A 383 18.70 -8.11 -14.00
CA GLY A 383 17.28 -8.41 -14.11
C GLY A 383 16.56 -8.65 -12.77
N TRP A 384 17.23 -8.42 -11.65
CA TRP A 384 16.66 -8.45 -10.30
C TRP A 384 16.43 -7.02 -9.80
N LEU A 385 15.23 -6.76 -9.28
CA LEU A 385 14.93 -5.51 -8.58
C LEU A 385 15.59 -5.54 -7.20
N LYS A 386 16.39 -4.53 -6.89
CA LYS A 386 16.91 -4.25 -5.56
C LYS A 386 15.81 -3.60 -4.73
N THR A 387 15.40 -4.25 -3.65
CA THR A 387 14.23 -3.79 -2.87
C THR A 387 14.59 -2.70 -1.87
N GLY A 388 15.85 -2.63 -1.48
CA GLY A 388 16.33 -1.78 -0.39
C GLY A 388 15.84 -2.25 0.99
N ASP A 389 15.34 -3.49 1.09
CA ASP A 389 14.96 -4.12 2.36
C ASP A 389 16.02 -5.16 2.76
N ALA A 390 16.42 -5.14 4.04
CA ALA A 390 17.26 -6.16 4.65
C ALA A 390 16.40 -7.36 5.05
N ALA A 391 16.84 -8.55 4.67
CA ALA A 391 16.11 -9.79 4.96
C ALA A 391 17.06 -10.96 5.22
N ARG A 392 16.52 -12.04 5.79
CA ARG A 392 17.18 -13.33 5.90
C ARG A 392 16.18 -14.45 5.63
N PHE A 393 16.69 -15.60 5.18
CA PHE A 393 15.94 -16.84 5.20
C PHE A 393 16.17 -17.57 6.53
N ASP A 394 15.14 -18.28 7.01
CA ASP A 394 15.38 -19.32 8.01
C ASP A 394 15.76 -20.65 7.32
N ASP A 395 16.00 -21.70 8.12
CA ASP A 395 16.38 -23.05 7.67
C ASP A 395 15.28 -23.83 6.92
N GLU A 396 14.05 -23.27 6.87
CA GLU A 396 12.93 -23.78 6.10
C GLU A 396 12.60 -22.90 4.88
N GLY A 397 13.37 -21.85 4.63
CA GLY A 397 13.20 -20.93 3.51
C GLY A 397 12.10 -19.88 3.72
N PHE A 398 11.68 -19.64 4.95
CA PHE A 398 10.81 -18.50 5.27
C PHE A 398 11.63 -17.22 5.36
N ILE A 399 11.06 -16.13 4.82
CA ILE A 399 11.70 -14.81 4.75
C ILE A 399 11.28 -14.00 5.97
N TYR A 400 12.28 -13.42 6.63
CA TYR A 400 12.09 -12.42 7.67
C TYR A 400 12.66 -11.10 7.17
N ILE A 401 11.79 -10.09 7.03
CA ILE A 401 12.23 -8.72 6.77
C ILE A 401 12.76 -8.16 8.07
N VAL A 402 14.04 -7.87 8.09
CA VAL A 402 14.73 -7.41 9.30
C VAL A 402 14.50 -5.92 9.48
N ASP A 403 14.67 -5.13 8.41
CA ASP A 403 14.35 -3.70 8.35
C ASP A 403 14.51 -3.16 6.92
N ARG A 404 14.38 -1.84 6.76
CA ARG A 404 14.91 -1.12 5.59
C ARG A 404 16.43 -1.06 5.69
N TRP A 405 17.14 -1.43 4.61
CA TRP A 405 18.59 -1.32 4.55
C TRP A 405 19.09 0.09 4.94
N LYS A 406 18.30 1.13 4.62
CA LYS A 406 18.58 2.54 4.92
C LYS A 406 18.17 2.99 6.32
N ASP A 407 17.35 2.23 7.04
CA ASP A 407 16.92 2.54 8.40
C ASP A 407 17.76 1.84 9.47
N MET A 408 18.52 0.81 9.08
CA MET A 408 19.56 0.21 9.89
C MET A 408 20.59 1.28 10.28
N TYR A 409 21.06 1.23 11.51
CA TYR A 409 22.16 2.06 11.99
C TYR A 409 23.28 1.21 12.58
N ILE A 410 24.49 1.76 12.59
CA ILE A 410 25.69 1.04 13.04
C ILE A 410 26.11 1.56 14.42
N SER A 411 25.91 0.74 15.46
CA SER A 411 26.28 1.07 16.82
C SER A 411 27.49 0.27 17.27
N GLY A 412 28.61 0.94 17.44
CA GLY A 412 29.85 0.29 17.88
C GLY A 412 30.41 -0.77 16.91
N GLY A 413 30.14 -0.60 15.61
CA GLY A 413 30.56 -1.54 14.56
C GLY A 413 29.57 -2.66 14.28
N GLU A 414 28.44 -2.72 15.01
CA GLU A 414 27.41 -3.74 14.88
C GLU A 414 26.15 -3.15 14.24
N ASN A 415 25.54 -3.89 13.31
CA ASN A 415 24.29 -3.49 12.68
C ASN A 415 23.12 -3.61 13.67
N VAL A 416 22.35 -2.54 13.83
CA VAL A 416 21.12 -2.53 14.62
C VAL A 416 19.93 -2.28 13.71
N TYR A 417 18.96 -3.16 13.80
CA TYR A 417 17.75 -3.10 13.01
C TYR A 417 16.61 -2.55 13.89
N PRO A 418 16.09 -1.35 13.60
CA PRO A 418 15.04 -0.71 14.39
C PRO A 418 13.85 -1.60 14.72
N ALA A 419 13.36 -2.39 13.77
CA ALA A 419 12.20 -3.25 13.98
C ALA A 419 12.40 -4.29 15.10
N GLU A 420 13.61 -4.80 15.31
CA GLU A 420 13.93 -5.73 16.41
C GLU A 420 13.74 -5.03 17.77
N VAL A 421 14.24 -3.82 17.89
CA VAL A 421 14.12 -3.02 19.11
C VAL A 421 12.68 -2.59 19.35
N GLU A 422 11.97 -2.17 18.30
CA GLU A 422 10.55 -1.80 18.33
C GLU A 422 9.68 -2.95 18.84
N ASN A 423 9.93 -4.19 18.38
CA ASN A 423 9.23 -5.38 18.88
C ASN A 423 9.38 -5.60 20.38
N VAL A 424 10.56 -5.33 20.94
CA VAL A 424 10.77 -5.40 22.39
C VAL A 424 10.03 -4.28 23.11
N LEU A 425 10.01 -3.06 22.55
CA LEU A 425 9.28 -1.94 23.14
C LEU A 425 7.77 -2.16 23.15
N TYR A 426 7.20 -2.82 22.14
CA TYR A 426 5.77 -3.18 22.11
C TYR A 426 5.36 -4.22 23.17
N GLN A 427 6.30 -4.90 23.84
CA GLN A 427 6.01 -5.79 24.98
C GLN A 427 5.65 -5.00 26.25
N LEU A 428 5.96 -3.70 26.32
CA LEU A 428 5.57 -2.84 27.42
C LEU A 428 4.07 -2.49 27.31
N GLU A 429 3.27 -2.89 28.29
CA GLU A 429 1.81 -2.69 28.27
C GLU A 429 1.38 -1.24 28.09
N GLN A 430 2.20 -0.29 28.54
CA GLN A 430 1.93 1.14 28.46
C GLN A 430 2.15 1.73 27.07
N VAL A 431 2.91 1.04 26.19
CA VAL A 431 3.27 1.56 24.87
C VAL A 431 2.13 1.34 23.89
N ALA A 432 1.69 2.43 23.25
CA ALA A 432 0.76 2.40 22.13
C ALA A 432 1.50 2.31 20.81
N GLU A 433 2.57 3.13 20.63
CA GLU A 433 3.38 3.15 19.41
C GLU A 433 4.87 3.30 19.77
N ALA A 434 5.73 2.70 18.95
CA ALA A 434 7.18 2.79 19.11
C ALA A 434 7.85 2.99 17.75
N ALA A 435 8.86 3.85 17.71
CA ALA A 435 9.79 3.98 16.59
C ALA A 435 11.21 4.12 17.11
N ILE A 436 12.15 3.44 16.44
CA ILE A 436 13.60 3.57 16.70
C ILE A 436 14.25 4.23 15.50
N ILE A 437 15.11 5.20 15.76
CA ILE A 437 15.97 5.84 14.77
C ILE A 437 17.43 5.80 15.23
N GLY A 438 18.36 5.63 14.29
CA GLY A 438 19.78 5.89 14.54
C GLY A 438 20.03 7.40 14.59
N VAL A 439 20.73 7.84 15.61
CA VAL A 439 21.20 9.21 15.78
C VAL A 439 22.72 9.23 15.98
N PRO A 440 23.45 10.28 15.55
CA PRO A 440 24.89 10.36 15.76
C PRO A 440 25.26 10.23 17.26
N ASP A 441 26.31 9.50 17.55
CA ASP A 441 26.86 9.29 18.88
C ASP A 441 28.38 9.32 18.86
N ASP A 442 29.00 10.16 19.70
CA ASP A 442 30.47 10.36 19.72
C ASP A 442 31.26 9.10 20.08
N ARG A 443 30.65 8.16 20.79
CA ARG A 443 31.32 6.95 21.25
C ARG A 443 31.08 5.75 20.31
N TRP A 444 29.89 5.63 19.78
CA TRP A 444 29.45 4.44 19.06
C TRP A 444 29.28 4.68 17.55
N GLY A 445 29.52 5.91 17.07
CA GLY A 445 29.24 6.36 15.70
C GLY A 445 27.76 6.69 15.54
N GLU A 446 26.89 5.73 15.78
CA GLU A 446 25.44 5.92 15.92
C GLU A 446 24.92 5.19 17.16
N ALA A 447 23.83 5.69 17.71
CA ALA A 447 23.10 5.06 18.80
C ALA A 447 21.59 5.12 18.55
N GLY A 448 20.85 4.18 19.11
CA GLY A 448 19.40 4.15 19.00
C GLY A 448 18.73 5.25 19.84
N LYS A 449 17.78 5.99 19.26
CA LYS A 449 16.82 6.80 19.99
C LYS A 449 15.43 6.18 19.84
N ALA A 450 14.78 5.86 20.97
CA ALA A 450 13.40 5.40 20.98
C ALA A 450 12.45 6.61 21.06
N VAL A 451 11.45 6.65 20.17
CA VAL A 451 10.34 7.61 20.21
C VAL A 451 9.05 6.82 20.48
N LEU A 452 8.40 7.09 21.61
CA LEU A 452 7.28 6.31 22.12
C LEU A 452 6.01 7.16 22.25
N VAL A 453 4.89 6.56 21.88
CA VAL A 453 3.54 7.06 22.21
C VAL A 453 2.96 6.14 23.27
N LEU A 454 2.50 6.70 24.38
CA LEU A 454 1.88 5.92 25.45
C LEU A 454 0.36 5.81 25.24
N LYS A 455 -0.22 4.72 25.75
CA LYS A 455 -1.67 4.58 25.81
C LYS A 455 -2.30 5.64 26.69
N PRO A 456 -3.53 6.08 26.44
CA PRO A 456 -4.20 7.11 27.23
C PRO A 456 -4.21 6.79 28.73
N GLY A 457 -3.77 7.74 29.54
CA GLY A 457 -3.73 7.61 31.00
C GLY A 457 -2.60 6.74 31.55
N GLN A 458 -1.72 6.20 30.71
CA GLN A 458 -0.54 5.45 31.15
C GLN A 458 0.66 6.38 31.36
N ALA A 459 1.56 5.96 32.25
CA ALA A 459 2.83 6.62 32.51
C ALA A 459 3.98 5.59 32.43
N LEU A 460 5.06 6.00 31.84
CA LEU A 460 6.29 5.21 31.73
C LEU A 460 7.47 6.17 31.73
N ASP A 461 8.56 5.83 32.41
CA ASP A 461 9.76 6.62 32.37
C ASP A 461 10.86 5.99 31.49
N ALA A 462 11.80 6.82 31.05
CA ALA A 462 12.89 6.37 30.16
C ALA A 462 13.77 5.27 30.79
N HIS A 463 13.95 5.31 32.12
CA HIS A 463 14.74 4.28 32.81
C HIS A 463 14.09 2.90 32.75
N ALA A 464 12.77 2.84 32.94
CA ALA A 464 12.02 1.58 32.82
C ALA A 464 12.08 1.01 31.39
N VAL A 465 11.99 1.88 30.37
CA VAL A 465 12.14 1.47 28.95
C VAL A 465 13.52 0.88 28.70
N ILE A 466 14.59 1.57 29.10
CA ILE A 466 15.97 1.11 28.92
C ILE A 466 16.23 -0.18 29.70
N ALA A 467 15.73 -0.29 30.93
CA ALA A 467 15.87 -1.50 31.75
C ALA A 467 15.17 -2.71 31.08
N HIS A 468 13.98 -2.50 30.50
CA HIS A 468 13.30 -3.54 29.74
C HIS A 468 14.10 -3.96 28.50
N CYS A 469 14.63 -3.01 27.74
CA CYS A 469 15.49 -3.31 26.59
C CYS A 469 16.77 -4.05 26.99
N LEU A 470 17.43 -3.66 28.09
CA LEU A 470 18.64 -4.33 28.62
C LEU A 470 18.38 -5.79 28.99
N THR A 471 17.16 -6.12 29.39
CA THR A 471 16.81 -7.51 29.77
C THR A 471 16.57 -8.38 28.52
N ASN A 472 16.13 -7.79 27.41
CA ASN A 472 15.64 -8.52 26.24
C ASN A 472 16.52 -8.38 25.00
N LEU A 473 17.51 -7.47 25.00
CA LEU A 473 18.37 -7.17 23.86
C LEU A 473 19.84 -7.18 24.21
N ALA A 474 20.68 -7.47 23.22
CA ALA A 474 22.12 -7.25 23.34
C ALA A 474 22.41 -5.76 23.60
N LYS A 475 23.42 -5.47 24.39
CA LYS A 475 23.71 -4.12 24.90
C LYS A 475 23.84 -3.04 23.81
N PHE A 476 24.41 -3.39 22.64
CA PHE A 476 24.63 -2.47 21.53
C PHE A 476 23.31 -2.10 20.81
N LYS A 477 22.24 -2.89 21.00
CA LYS A 477 20.90 -2.65 20.45
C LYS A 477 20.02 -1.78 21.34
N VAL A 478 20.40 -1.62 22.62
CA VAL A 478 19.63 -0.86 23.59
C VAL A 478 19.65 0.62 23.23
N PRO A 479 18.49 1.30 23.14
CA PRO A 479 18.45 2.72 22.85
C PRO A 479 19.24 3.52 23.88
N ALA A 480 20.05 4.48 23.42
CA ALA A 480 20.78 5.41 24.29
C ALA A 480 19.88 6.48 24.89
N SER A 481 18.77 6.80 24.22
CA SER A 481 17.81 7.81 24.66
C SER A 481 16.37 7.41 24.33
N VAL A 482 15.44 7.95 25.12
CA VAL A 482 14.00 7.73 24.96
C VAL A 482 13.30 9.09 24.96
N GLU A 483 12.43 9.29 23.99
CA GLU A 483 11.56 10.45 23.85
C GLU A 483 10.10 10.01 23.90
N PHE A 484 9.22 10.80 24.53
CA PHE A 484 7.78 10.56 24.53
C PHE A 484 7.08 11.60 23.67
N SER A 485 6.23 11.14 22.78
CA SER A 485 5.49 11.98 21.83
C SER A 485 4.00 11.70 21.90
N ASP A 486 3.19 12.69 21.53
CA ASP A 486 1.74 12.51 21.43
C ASP A 486 1.34 11.66 20.22
N ALA A 487 2.14 11.66 19.14
CA ALA A 487 1.92 10.88 17.93
C ALA A 487 3.23 10.67 17.16
N LEU A 488 3.33 9.58 16.39
CA LEU A 488 4.41 9.38 15.42
C LEU A 488 4.01 9.94 14.04
N PRO A 489 4.94 10.61 13.32
CA PRO A 489 4.69 11.08 11.96
C PRO A 489 4.46 9.89 11.04
N ARG A 490 3.39 9.95 10.25
CA ARG A 490 3.00 8.88 9.33
C ARG A 490 2.77 9.39 7.92
N ASN A 491 3.05 8.53 6.95
CA ASN A 491 2.62 8.78 5.57
C ASN A 491 1.11 8.48 5.42
N ALA A 492 0.59 8.74 4.22
CA ALA A 492 -0.81 8.52 3.88
C ALA A 492 -1.28 7.05 3.99
N THR A 493 -0.35 6.10 4.04
CA THR A 493 -0.65 4.67 4.20
C THR A 493 -0.56 4.20 5.65
N GLY A 494 -0.32 5.11 6.59
CA GLY A 494 -0.17 4.80 8.01
C GLY A 494 1.23 4.34 8.42
N LYS A 495 2.21 4.34 7.51
CA LYS A 495 3.60 3.96 7.80
C LYS A 495 4.33 5.10 8.51
N VAL A 496 5.05 4.79 9.59
CA VAL A 496 5.87 5.75 10.33
C VAL A 496 6.98 6.32 9.43
N LEU A 497 7.13 7.64 9.44
CA LEU A 497 8.15 8.37 8.69
C LEU A 497 9.41 8.56 9.54
N LYS A 498 10.26 7.52 9.59
CA LYS A 498 11.52 7.58 10.37
C LYS A 498 12.46 8.69 9.91
N ARG A 499 12.40 9.08 8.62
CA ARG A 499 13.16 10.24 8.10
C ARG A 499 12.75 11.53 8.82
N THR A 500 11.46 11.78 8.95
CA THR A 500 10.95 12.97 9.67
C THR A 500 11.37 12.97 11.13
N LEU A 501 11.36 11.79 11.77
CA LEU A 501 11.87 11.66 13.14
C LEU A 501 13.39 11.96 13.21
N ARG A 502 14.19 11.47 12.25
CA ARG A 502 15.62 11.81 12.19
C ARG A 502 15.84 13.30 12.00
N GLU A 503 15.15 13.93 11.05
CA GLU A 503 15.23 15.38 10.82
C GLU A 503 14.87 16.16 12.10
N GLN A 504 13.86 15.73 12.86
CA GLN A 504 13.44 16.37 14.10
C GLN A 504 14.45 16.24 15.24
N TYR A 505 15.10 15.08 15.39
CA TYR A 505 15.91 14.78 16.57
C TYR A 505 17.44 14.76 16.30
N VAL A 506 17.89 14.75 15.04
CA VAL A 506 19.32 14.85 14.69
C VAL A 506 19.77 16.32 14.67
N ASP A 507 18.92 17.24 14.18
CA ASP A 507 19.24 18.66 14.14
C ASP A 507 19.36 19.30 15.55
N GLU A 508 18.71 18.73 16.57
CA GLU A 508 18.81 19.19 17.95
C GLU A 508 20.14 18.81 18.63
N ASN A 509 20.89 17.83 18.09
CA ASN A 509 22.14 17.30 18.66
C ASN A 509 23.39 17.57 17.79
N ALA A 510 23.28 18.29 16.67
CA ALA A 510 24.44 18.65 15.89
C ALA A 510 25.33 19.62 16.67
N PRO A 511 26.62 19.29 16.96
CA PRO A 511 27.52 20.29 17.49
C PRO A 511 27.63 21.42 16.46
N ALA A 512 27.46 22.66 16.93
CA ALA A 512 27.69 23.84 16.11
C ALA A 512 29.08 23.72 15.48
N ILE A 513 29.12 23.52 14.16
CA ILE A 513 30.38 23.56 13.42
C ILE A 513 30.89 25.00 13.51
N SER A 514 31.88 25.20 14.36
CA SER A 514 32.64 26.47 14.51
C SER A 514 33.66 26.58 13.38
#